data_763c841e57ccafa0127d6354b855fd81
#
_entry.id   763c841e57ccafa0127d6354b855fd81
#
_cell.length_a   1.000
_cell.length_b   1.000
_cell.length_c   1.000
_cell.angle_alpha   90.00
_cell.angle_beta   90.00
_cell.angle_gamma   90.00
#
_symmetry.space_group_name_H-M   'P 1'
#
loop_
_entity.id
_entity.type
_entity.pdbx_description
1 polymer ?
#
loop_
_entity_poly.entity_id
_entity_poly.type
_entity_poly.pdbx_seq_one_letter_code
_entity_poly.pdbx_strand_id
1 'polypeptide(L)'
;MYFGASAMAKPSFFSSDLVQVLLCPRLHELQFAVKALLAGGLALYLAFGLELEQPQWALMTVFVVSQPYSGMVLAKGMFRLIGTCAGALVSIGMVALYGQASLPFLLLMALWLAFCTAGASLLHNHASYGFVLAGYTAAIVALPASADPATVFDQAVARCSEIGLGILCAALVNVLLWPRRLERQLANQGKAAWEAGLQAAAAELRGADERGELLA
;
A
#
# COMPACT_ATOMS: atom_id res chain seq x y z
N MET A 1 14.99 -42.06 -28.10
CA MET A 1 14.50 -42.52 -26.81
C MET A 1 15.58 -42.27 -25.76
N TYR A 2 15.60 -41.10 -25.12
CA TYR A 2 16.24 -40.87 -23.83
C TYR A 2 15.60 -39.62 -23.24
N PHE A 3 14.63 -39.84 -22.34
CA PHE A 3 14.02 -38.80 -21.50
C PHE A 3 15.01 -38.55 -20.35
N GLY A 4 15.71 -37.43 -20.40
CA GLY A 4 16.50 -36.91 -19.28
C GLY A 4 15.58 -36.36 -18.21
N ALA A 5 15.46 -37.03 -17.05
CA ALA A 5 14.76 -36.58 -15.89
C ALA A 5 15.44 -35.32 -15.35
N SER A 6 14.81 -34.15 -15.57
CA SER A 6 15.15 -32.89 -14.93
C SER A 6 14.82 -33.03 -13.43
N ALA A 7 15.87 -33.13 -12.62
CA ALA A 7 15.73 -33.14 -11.15
C ALA A 7 15.02 -31.87 -10.69
N MET A 8 13.77 -32.01 -10.23
CA MET A 8 13.07 -30.99 -9.49
C MET A 8 13.87 -30.68 -8.20
N ALA A 9 14.62 -29.58 -8.20
CA ALA A 9 15.20 -29.04 -7.01
C ALA A 9 14.05 -28.67 -6.06
N LYS A 10 13.92 -29.40 -4.95
CA LYS A 10 13.02 -29.04 -3.84
C LYS A 10 13.35 -27.61 -3.40
N PRO A 11 12.38 -26.70 -3.35
CA PRO A 11 12.60 -25.40 -2.71
C PRO A 11 12.80 -25.68 -1.22
N SER A 12 14.03 -25.55 -0.73
CA SER A 12 14.32 -25.54 0.70
C SER A 12 13.80 -24.20 1.24
N PHE A 13 12.57 -24.18 1.72
CA PHE A 13 11.88 -23.00 2.27
C PHE A 13 12.55 -22.45 3.55
N PHE A 14 13.54 -23.17 4.09
CA PHE A 14 14.42 -22.75 5.18
C PHE A 14 15.86 -22.72 4.70
N SER A 15 16.16 -21.92 3.69
CA SER A 15 17.55 -21.74 3.27
C SER A 15 18.22 -20.72 4.19
N SER A 16 19.53 -20.94 4.41
CA SER A 16 20.46 -20.06 5.12
C SER A 16 20.35 -18.58 4.71
N ASP A 17 19.77 -18.28 3.54
CA ASP A 17 19.55 -16.95 3.02
C ASP A 17 18.55 -16.14 3.83
N LEU A 18 17.45 -16.75 4.33
CA LEU A 18 16.48 -16.10 5.22
C LEU A 18 17.12 -15.69 6.55
N VAL A 19 17.96 -16.56 7.12
CA VAL A 19 18.67 -16.30 8.36
C VAL A 19 19.74 -15.22 8.16
N GLN A 20 20.44 -15.20 7.01
CA GLN A 20 21.42 -14.16 6.67
C GLN A 20 20.77 -12.80 6.44
N VAL A 21 19.61 -12.75 5.75
CA VAL A 21 18.85 -11.51 5.54
C VAL A 21 18.34 -10.95 6.87
N LEU A 22 17.92 -11.80 7.82
CA LEU A 22 17.44 -11.38 9.14
C LEU A 22 18.57 -10.96 10.07
N LEU A 23 19.76 -11.59 9.98
CA LEU A 23 20.88 -11.32 10.88
C LEU A 23 21.85 -10.23 10.38
N CYS A 24 21.86 -9.94 9.07
CA CYS A 24 22.66 -8.88 8.47
C CYS A 24 21.78 -7.94 7.62
N PRO A 25 20.84 -7.18 8.22
CA PRO A 25 20.04 -6.22 7.48
C PRO A 25 20.96 -5.16 6.85
N ARG A 26 20.75 -4.87 5.57
CA ARG A 26 21.47 -3.77 4.91
C ARG A 26 21.13 -2.47 5.62
N LEU A 27 22.08 -1.56 5.77
CA LEU A 27 21.89 -0.27 6.45
C LEU A 27 20.62 0.48 6.02
N HIS A 28 20.21 0.34 4.77
CA HIS A 28 19.01 1.00 4.27
C HIS A 28 17.69 0.36 4.74
N GLU A 29 17.67 -0.94 5.01
CA GLU A 29 16.52 -1.67 5.56
C GLU A 29 16.33 -1.31 7.02
N LEU A 30 17.44 -1.22 7.77
CA LEU A 30 17.45 -0.75 9.14
C LEU A 30 16.95 0.70 9.26
N GLN A 31 17.40 1.60 8.37
CA GLN A 31 16.90 2.97 8.31
C GLN A 31 15.40 3.04 8.05
N PHE A 32 14.89 2.19 7.16
CA PHE A 32 13.45 2.12 6.89
C PHE A 32 12.67 1.62 8.11
N ALA A 33 13.14 0.57 8.77
CA ALA A 33 12.52 0.03 9.98
C ALA A 33 12.50 1.08 11.12
N VAL A 34 13.63 1.78 11.35
CA VAL A 34 13.72 2.85 12.36
C VAL A 34 12.73 3.98 12.05
N LYS A 35 12.63 4.41 10.79
CA LYS A 35 11.64 5.42 10.39
C LYS A 35 10.22 4.97 10.67
N ALA A 36 9.87 3.74 10.31
CA ALA A 36 8.54 3.20 10.52
C ALA A 36 8.19 3.10 12.02
N LEU A 37 9.16 2.68 12.85
CA LEU A 37 9.00 2.64 14.31
C LEU A 37 8.84 4.03 14.92
N LEU A 38 9.67 5.00 14.51
CA LEU A 38 9.56 6.38 14.99
C LEU A 38 8.23 7.03 14.57
N ALA A 39 7.81 6.83 13.32
CA ALA A 39 6.53 7.32 12.83
C ALA A 39 5.34 6.66 13.54
N GLY A 40 5.40 5.36 13.78
CA GLY A 40 4.39 4.60 14.51
C GLY A 40 4.31 5.00 15.98
N GLY A 41 5.46 5.16 16.64
CA GLY A 41 5.53 5.65 18.02
C GLY A 41 4.99 7.06 18.17
N LEU A 42 5.33 7.97 17.24
CA LEU A 42 4.82 9.33 17.21
C LEU A 42 3.29 9.35 16.99
N ALA A 43 2.79 8.56 16.03
CA ALA A 43 1.37 8.47 15.75
C ALA A 43 0.59 7.94 16.95
N LEU A 44 1.11 6.91 17.63
CA LEU A 44 0.51 6.34 18.82
C LEU A 44 0.52 7.32 19.99
N TYR A 45 1.65 8.00 20.22
CA TYR A 45 1.77 9.03 21.27
C TYR A 45 0.77 10.16 21.07
N LEU A 46 0.65 10.69 19.84
CA LEU A 46 -0.31 11.74 19.52
C LEU A 46 -1.76 11.24 19.59
N ALA A 47 -2.03 10.00 19.15
CA ALA A 47 -3.36 9.42 19.23
C ALA A 47 -3.85 9.27 20.69
N PHE A 48 -2.97 8.86 21.60
CA PHE A 48 -3.28 8.83 23.03
C PHE A 48 -3.41 10.24 23.62
N GLY A 49 -2.58 11.19 23.22
CA GLY A 49 -2.65 12.57 23.69
C GLY A 49 -3.90 13.31 23.23
N LEU A 50 -4.49 12.90 22.10
CA LEU A 50 -5.74 13.41 21.55
C LEU A 50 -6.97 12.61 22.02
N GLU A 51 -6.78 11.61 22.90
CA GLU A 51 -7.84 10.73 23.42
C GLU A 51 -8.68 10.08 22.31
N LEU A 52 -8.02 9.65 21.19
CA LEU A 52 -8.73 8.98 20.11
C LEU A 52 -9.24 7.62 20.58
N GLU A 53 -10.44 7.23 20.14
CA GLU A 53 -11.12 6.02 20.59
C GLU A 53 -10.34 4.74 20.24
N GLN A 54 -9.69 4.72 19.09
CA GLN A 54 -9.00 3.52 18.59
C GLN A 54 -7.60 3.84 18.05
N PRO A 55 -6.63 4.21 18.91
CA PRO A 55 -5.29 4.67 18.50
C PRO A 55 -4.50 3.65 17.67
N GLN A 56 -4.84 2.36 17.75
CA GLN A 56 -4.26 1.29 16.94
C GLN A 56 -4.42 1.53 15.44
N TRP A 57 -5.45 2.24 14.98
CA TRP A 57 -5.64 2.53 13.56
C TRP A 57 -4.68 3.58 13.02
N ALA A 58 -4.27 4.54 13.87
CA ALA A 58 -3.21 5.46 13.52
C ALA A 58 -1.88 4.72 13.32
N LEU A 59 -1.52 3.80 14.24
CA LEU A 59 -0.34 2.95 14.14
C LEU A 59 -0.37 2.07 12.90
N MET A 60 -1.46 1.33 12.68
CA MET A 60 -1.64 0.47 11.50
C MET A 60 -1.52 1.27 10.20
N THR A 61 -2.05 2.52 10.18
CA THR A 61 -1.96 3.40 9.02
C THR A 61 -0.51 3.74 8.70
N VAL A 62 0.32 4.04 9.70
CA VAL A 62 1.75 4.31 9.51
C VAL A 62 2.41 3.14 8.80
N PHE A 63 2.26 1.91 9.29
CA PHE A 63 2.88 0.74 8.69
C PHE A 63 2.40 0.47 7.26
N VAL A 64 1.10 0.60 7.01
CA VAL A 64 0.52 0.35 5.68
C VAL A 64 0.95 1.42 4.66
N VAL A 65 1.08 2.68 5.09
CA VAL A 65 1.47 3.80 4.22
C VAL A 65 2.98 3.91 4.07
N SER A 66 3.76 3.40 5.02
CA SER A 66 5.23 3.44 4.98
C SER A 66 5.76 2.83 3.69
N GLN A 67 6.57 3.59 2.96
CA GLN A 67 7.22 3.21 1.71
C GLN A 67 8.69 3.71 1.74
N PRO A 68 9.61 3.04 1.01
CA PRO A 68 11.00 3.45 0.95
C PRO A 68 11.23 4.85 0.39
N TYR A 69 10.30 5.34 -0.44
CA TYR A 69 10.39 6.64 -1.13
C TYR A 69 9.32 7.60 -0.64
N SER A 70 9.72 8.84 -0.34
CA SER A 70 8.84 9.86 0.25
C SER A 70 7.61 10.20 -0.61
N GLY A 71 7.78 10.28 -1.94
CA GLY A 71 6.66 10.55 -2.86
C GLY A 71 5.61 9.46 -2.88
N MET A 72 6.01 8.20 -2.72
CA MET A 72 5.08 7.06 -2.68
C MET A 72 4.26 7.01 -1.39
N VAL A 73 4.84 7.45 -0.26
CA VAL A 73 4.12 7.55 1.03
C VAL A 73 2.95 8.51 0.90
N LEU A 74 3.19 9.69 0.36
CA LEU A 74 2.16 10.72 0.21
C LEU A 74 1.05 10.27 -0.76
N ALA A 75 1.43 9.74 -1.93
CA ALA A 75 0.47 9.26 -2.92
C ALA A 75 -0.43 8.15 -2.34
N LYS A 76 0.17 7.14 -1.70
CA LYS A 76 -0.58 6.05 -1.06
C LYS A 76 -1.45 6.55 0.10
N GLY A 77 -0.93 7.50 0.90
CA GLY A 77 -1.66 8.14 1.99
C GLY A 77 -2.89 8.90 1.49
N MET A 78 -2.78 9.67 0.41
CA MET A 78 -3.90 10.40 -0.21
C MET A 78 -5.02 9.45 -0.65
N PHE A 79 -4.70 8.38 -1.39
CA PHE A 79 -5.71 7.39 -1.79
C PHE A 79 -6.32 6.66 -0.59
N ARG A 80 -5.53 6.43 0.46
CA ARG A 80 -6.03 5.89 1.73
C ARG A 80 -7.06 6.83 2.36
N LEU A 81 -6.74 8.12 2.48
CA LEU A 81 -7.63 9.10 3.09
C LEU A 81 -8.93 9.26 2.28
N ILE A 82 -8.83 9.41 0.96
CA ILE A 82 -9.98 9.53 0.06
C ILE A 82 -10.89 8.30 0.18
N GLY A 83 -10.32 7.10 0.11
CA GLY A 83 -11.08 5.86 0.22
C GLY A 83 -11.78 5.73 1.58
N THR A 84 -11.09 6.08 2.68
CA THR A 84 -11.68 6.08 4.03
C THR A 84 -12.82 7.08 4.15
N CYS A 85 -12.63 8.33 3.70
CA CYS A 85 -13.68 9.35 3.73
C CYS A 85 -14.90 8.94 2.89
N ALA A 86 -14.67 8.37 1.70
CA ALA A 86 -15.77 7.86 0.86
C ALA A 86 -16.54 6.73 1.56
N GLY A 87 -15.83 5.75 2.15
CA GLY A 87 -16.45 4.66 2.91
C GLY A 87 -17.21 5.16 4.14
N ALA A 88 -16.66 6.13 4.87
CA ALA A 88 -17.30 6.75 6.02
C ALA A 88 -18.60 7.50 5.66
N LEU A 89 -18.59 8.27 4.56
CA LEU A 89 -19.79 8.95 4.07
C LEU A 89 -20.88 7.97 3.65
N VAL A 90 -20.50 6.90 2.96
CA VAL A 90 -21.45 5.85 2.55
C VAL A 90 -22.02 5.11 3.77
N SER A 91 -21.22 4.86 4.81
CA SER A 91 -21.70 4.24 6.06
C SER A 91 -22.77 5.11 6.73
N ILE A 92 -22.51 6.41 6.83
CA ILE A 92 -23.50 7.35 7.41
C ILE A 92 -24.82 7.29 6.61
N GLY A 93 -24.73 7.32 5.27
CA GLY A 93 -25.91 7.22 4.41
C GLY A 93 -26.65 5.90 4.55
N MET A 94 -25.94 4.76 4.63
CA MET A 94 -26.54 3.44 4.80
C MET A 94 -27.27 3.29 6.14
N VAL A 95 -26.63 3.73 7.23
CA VAL A 95 -27.22 3.63 8.57
C VAL A 95 -28.37 4.61 8.71
N ALA A 96 -28.29 5.83 8.16
CA ALA A 96 -29.37 6.80 8.18
C ALA A 96 -30.63 6.33 7.45
N LEU A 97 -30.47 5.62 6.32
CA LEU A 97 -31.59 5.17 5.50
C LEU A 97 -32.18 3.83 5.96
N TYR A 98 -31.32 2.90 6.37
CA TYR A 98 -31.71 1.50 6.59
C TYR A 98 -31.17 0.88 7.88
N GLY A 99 -30.65 1.67 8.82
CA GLY A 99 -30.04 1.16 10.05
C GLY A 99 -30.97 0.24 10.88
N GLN A 100 -32.29 0.47 10.84
CA GLN A 100 -33.27 -0.35 11.56
C GLN A 100 -33.86 -1.50 10.72
N ALA A 101 -33.56 -1.59 9.43
CA ALA A 101 -34.09 -2.59 8.53
C ALA A 101 -32.95 -3.55 8.08
N SER A 102 -32.77 -4.64 8.80
CA SER A 102 -31.62 -5.55 8.64
C SER A 102 -31.43 -6.08 7.21
N LEU A 103 -32.50 -6.51 6.54
CA LEU A 103 -32.39 -7.06 5.17
C LEU A 103 -31.98 -6.02 4.14
N PRO A 104 -32.65 -4.83 3.99
CA PRO A 104 -32.21 -3.81 3.06
C PRO A 104 -30.80 -3.30 3.36
N PHE A 105 -30.45 -3.16 4.65
CA PHE A 105 -29.11 -2.74 5.06
C PHE A 105 -28.03 -3.72 4.57
N LEU A 106 -28.21 -5.03 4.79
CA LEU A 106 -27.27 -6.06 4.34
C LEU A 106 -27.18 -6.15 2.81
N LEU A 107 -28.29 -5.99 2.09
CA LEU A 107 -28.30 -5.98 0.64
C LEU A 107 -27.52 -4.77 0.09
N LEU A 108 -27.75 -3.58 0.66
CA LEU A 108 -27.05 -2.36 0.25
C LEU A 108 -25.55 -2.46 0.56
N MET A 109 -25.19 -3.02 1.72
CA MET A 109 -23.80 -3.28 2.09
C MET A 109 -23.15 -4.26 1.11
N ALA A 110 -23.80 -5.36 0.77
CA ALA A 110 -23.29 -6.33 -0.20
C ALA A 110 -23.10 -5.71 -1.58
N LEU A 111 -24.03 -4.87 -2.03
CA LEU A 111 -23.95 -4.16 -3.30
C LEU A 111 -22.76 -3.16 -3.31
N TRP A 112 -22.57 -2.43 -2.20
CA TRP A 112 -21.45 -1.51 -2.06
C TRP A 112 -20.11 -2.25 -2.09
N LEU A 113 -19.99 -3.35 -1.36
CA LEU A 113 -18.76 -4.17 -1.36
C LEU A 113 -18.49 -4.77 -2.75
N ALA A 114 -19.53 -5.25 -3.45
CA ALA A 114 -19.40 -5.74 -4.82
C ALA A 114 -18.91 -4.62 -5.77
N PHE A 115 -19.49 -3.43 -5.68
CA PHE A 115 -19.04 -2.24 -6.45
C PHE A 115 -17.59 -1.89 -6.16
N CYS A 116 -17.19 -1.83 -4.88
CA CYS A 116 -15.81 -1.54 -4.49
C CYS A 116 -14.83 -2.62 -4.98
N THR A 117 -15.21 -3.89 -4.88
CA THR A 117 -14.38 -5.01 -5.35
C THR A 117 -14.24 -4.99 -6.88
N ALA A 118 -15.31 -4.73 -7.61
CA ALA A 118 -15.27 -4.57 -9.06
C ALA A 118 -14.38 -3.40 -9.47
N GLY A 119 -14.54 -2.23 -8.82
CA GLY A 119 -13.69 -1.06 -9.04
C GLY A 119 -12.20 -1.34 -8.76
N ALA A 120 -11.93 -2.06 -7.68
CA ALA A 120 -10.57 -2.46 -7.32
C ALA A 120 -9.93 -3.42 -8.33
N SER A 121 -10.71 -4.33 -8.92
CA SER A 121 -10.21 -5.30 -9.90
C SER A 121 -10.03 -4.70 -11.31
N LEU A 122 -10.84 -3.71 -11.67
CA LEU A 122 -10.74 -3.03 -12.96
C LEU A 122 -9.57 -2.02 -13.02
N LEU A 123 -9.24 -1.42 -11.88
CA LEU A 123 -8.20 -0.41 -11.80
C LEU A 123 -6.86 -1.03 -11.37
N HIS A 124 -5.83 -0.90 -12.21
CA HIS A 124 -4.49 -1.44 -11.95
C HIS A 124 -3.51 -0.38 -11.40
N ASN A 125 -4.03 0.66 -10.74
CA ASN A 125 -3.26 1.77 -10.21
C ASN A 125 -3.55 2.00 -8.70
N HIS A 126 -3.00 3.09 -8.14
CA HIS A 126 -3.22 3.45 -6.73
C HIS A 126 -4.70 3.69 -6.37
N ALA A 127 -5.57 3.98 -7.36
CA ALA A 127 -7.01 4.13 -7.13
C ALA A 127 -7.68 2.80 -6.74
N SER A 128 -7.21 1.66 -7.26
CA SER A 128 -7.66 0.32 -6.82
C SER A 128 -7.61 0.18 -5.29
N TYR A 129 -6.51 0.64 -4.68
CA TYR A 129 -6.35 0.64 -3.24
C TYR A 129 -7.40 1.52 -2.53
N GLY A 130 -7.76 2.68 -3.10
CA GLY A 130 -8.82 3.55 -2.57
C GLY A 130 -10.20 2.86 -2.55
N PHE A 131 -10.55 2.10 -3.61
CA PHE A 131 -11.80 1.33 -3.65
C PHE A 131 -11.86 0.24 -2.58
N VAL A 132 -10.77 -0.52 -2.41
CA VAL A 132 -10.70 -1.53 -1.32
C VAL A 132 -10.94 -0.88 0.03
N LEU A 133 -10.31 0.28 0.27
CA LEU A 133 -10.47 0.99 1.54
C LEU A 133 -11.89 1.53 1.75
N ALA A 134 -12.50 2.07 0.71
CA ALA A 134 -13.89 2.54 0.78
C ALA A 134 -14.86 1.39 1.12
N GLY A 135 -14.62 0.21 0.55
CA GLY A 135 -15.41 -0.99 0.85
C GLY A 135 -15.31 -1.42 2.31
N TYR A 136 -14.11 -1.71 2.78
CA TYR A 136 -13.97 -2.23 4.14
C TYR A 136 -14.24 -1.16 5.21
N THR A 137 -13.95 0.13 4.95
CA THR A 137 -14.27 1.21 5.89
C THR A 137 -15.78 1.33 6.08
N ALA A 138 -16.55 1.25 5.00
CA ALA A 138 -18.00 1.24 5.10
C ALA A 138 -18.50 0.08 5.98
N ALA A 139 -17.94 -1.12 5.84
CA ALA A 139 -18.31 -2.25 6.67
C ALA A 139 -17.92 -2.07 8.15
N ILE A 140 -16.69 -1.61 8.42
CA ILE A 140 -16.19 -1.41 9.79
C ILE A 140 -16.96 -0.34 10.55
N VAL A 141 -17.43 0.71 9.87
CA VAL A 141 -18.19 1.79 10.50
C VAL A 141 -19.69 1.44 10.56
N ALA A 142 -20.29 0.95 9.48
CA ALA A 142 -21.74 0.77 9.43
C ALA A 142 -22.24 -0.48 10.19
N LEU A 143 -21.46 -1.59 10.25
CA LEU A 143 -21.93 -2.80 10.93
C LEU A 143 -22.08 -2.60 12.44
N PRO A 144 -21.12 -2.03 13.20
CA PRO A 144 -21.33 -1.72 14.61
C PRO A 144 -22.42 -0.67 14.81
N ALA A 145 -22.46 0.36 13.99
CA ALA A 145 -23.45 1.42 14.06
C ALA A 145 -24.88 0.99 13.73
N SER A 146 -25.08 -0.18 13.11
CA SER A 146 -26.42 -0.73 12.90
C SER A 146 -27.13 -1.12 14.20
N ALA A 147 -26.38 -1.40 15.28
CA ALA A 147 -26.92 -1.66 16.61
C ALA A 147 -27.33 -0.37 17.35
N ASP A 148 -26.56 0.72 17.16
CA ASP A 148 -26.82 2.05 17.67
C ASP A 148 -26.56 3.11 16.59
N PRO A 149 -27.57 3.48 15.81
CA PRO A 149 -27.43 4.44 14.71
C PRO A 149 -26.90 5.83 15.12
N ALA A 150 -27.05 6.23 16.37
CA ALA A 150 -26.57 7.53 16.84
C ALA A 150 -25.05 7.63 16.83
N THR A 151 -24.35 6.49 16.92
CA THR A 151 -22.87 6.45 16.98
C THR A 151 -22.18 6.48 15.61
N VAL A 152 -22.92 6.39 14.51
CA VAL A 152 -22.31 6.27 13.16
C VAL A 152 -21.45 7.46 12.80
N PHE A 153 -21.87 8.66 13.17
CA PHE A 153 -21.13 9.88 12.87
C PHE A 153 -19.81 9.94 13.64
N ASP A 154 -19.85 9.64 14.94
CA ASP A 154 -18.67 9.66 15.80
C ASP A 154 -17.65 8.59 15.34
N GLN A 155 -18.11 7.39 15.02
CA GLN A 155 -17.26 6.33 14.48
C GLN A 155 -16.65 6.71 13.12
N ALA A 156 -17.41 7.38 12.24
CA ALA A 156 -16.90 7.85 10.95
C ALA A 156 -15.82 8.93 11.12
N VAL A 157 -16.05 9.89 12.01
CA VAL A 157 -15.08 10.96 12.32
C VAL A 157 -13.84 10.39 13.00
N ALA A 158 -14.01 9.51 13.99
CA ALA A 158 -12.91 8.83 14.66
C ALA A 158 -12.01 8.10 13.65
N ARG A 159 -12.62 7.35 12.72
CA ARG A 159 -11.89 6.63 11.68
C ARG A 159 -11.09 7.55 10.75
N CYS A 160 -11.70 8.65 10.29
CA CYS A 160 -11.02 9.61 9.42
C CYS A 160 -9.88 10.34 10.15
N SER A 161 -10.06 10.73 11.42
CA SER A 161 -9.05 11.41 12.22
C SER A 161 -7.84 10.50 12.53
N GLU A 162 -8.08 9.24 12.94
CA GLU A 162 -7.04 8.26 13.24
C GLU A 162 -6.18 7.95 12.00
N ILE A 163 -6.81 7.73 10.86
CA ILE A 163 -6.12 7.47 9.60
C ILE A 163 -5.39 8.72 9.12
N GLY A 164 -6.02 9.90 9.21
CA GLY A 164 -5.40 11.17 8.88
C GLY A 164 -4.15 11.45 9.72
N LEU A 165 -4.24 11.24 11.03
CA LEU A 165 -3.10 11.37 11.94
C LEU A 165 -1.95 10.42 11.58
N GLY A 166 -2.27 9.15 11.32
CA GLY A 166 -1.27 8.16 10.89
C GLY A 166 -0.55 8.56 9.60
N ILE A 167 -1.28 9.07 8.60
CA ILE A 167 -0.71 9.56 7.34
C ILE A 167 0.19 10.77 7.58
N LEU A 168 -0.25 11.72 8.40
CA LEU A 168 0.55 12.92 8.73
C LEU A 168 1.86 12.55 9.43
N CYS A 169 1.82 11.66 10.42
CA CYS A 169 3.01 11.19 11.12
C CYS A 169 3.97 10.44 10.18
N ALA A 170 3.44 9.56 9.34
CA ALA A 170 4.25 8.84 8.36
C ALA A 170 4.91 9.79 7.35
N ALA A 171 4.16 10.76 6.83
CA ALA A 171 4.69 11.76 5.89
C ALA A 171 5.75 12.65 6.56
N LEU A 172 5.47 13.16 7.76
CA LEU A 172 6.36 14.03 8.52
C LEU A 172 7.72 13.35 8.78
N VAL A 173 7.69 12.16 9.37
CA VAL A 173 8.91 11.40 9.68
C VAL A 173 9.67 11.04 8.40
N ASN A 174 8.98 10.71 7.33
CA ASN A 174 9.63 10.35 6.07
C ASN A 174 10.26 11.55 5.36
N VAL A 175 9.75 12.76 5.54
CA VAL A 175 10.34 14.00 5.01
C VAL A 175 11.52 14.46 5.89
N LEU A 176 11.37 14.37 7.23
CA LEU A 176 12.44 14.83 8.16
C LEU A 176 13.65 13.88 8.21
N LEU A 177 13.42 12.55 8.22
CA LEU A 177 14.46 11.55 8.36
C LEU A 177 14.86 11.00 6.99
N TRP A 178 16.05 11.39 6.49
CA TRP A 178 16.66 10.89 5.24
C TRP A 178 15.68 10.82 4.05
N PRO A 179 15.25 11.96 3.49
CA PRO A 179 14.32 11.97 2.37
C PRO A 179 14.95 11.30 1.14
N ARG A 180 14.44 10.14 0.76
CA ARG A 180 14.83 9.45 -0.48
C ARG A 180 13.91 9.90 -1.60
N ARG A 181 14.43 10.71 -2.52
CA ARG A 181 13.67 11.17 -3.69
C ARG A 181 13.65 10.08 -4.75
N LEU A 182 12.48 9.65 -5.11
CA LEU A 182 12.23 8.67 -6.19
C LEU A 182 12.83 9.15 -7.52
N GLU A 183 12.81 10.46 -7.78
CA GLU A 183 13.34 11.09 -8.99
C GLU A 183 14.79 10.71 -9.29
N ARG A 184 15.65 10.73 -8.27
CA ARG A 184 17.07 10.38 -8.45
C ARG A 184 17.25 8.92 -8.82
N GLN A 185 16.47 8.03 -8.24
CA GLN A 185 16.58 6.61 -8.52
C GLN A 185 16.02 6.27 -9.90
N LEU A 186 14.87 6.86 -10.29
CA LEU A 186 14.32 6.72 -11.62
C LEU A 186 15.27 7.27 -12.69
N ALA A 187 15.90 8.43 -12.45
CA ALA A 187 16.90 8.98 -13.35
C ALA A 187 18.11 8.05 -13.51
N ASN A 188 18.60 7.46 -12.42
CA ASN A 188 19.72 6.53 -12.47
C ASN A 188 19.37 5.22 -13.15
N GLN A 189 18.20 4.65 -12.86
CA GLN A 189 17.70 3.43 -13.51
C GLN A 189 17.41 3.67 -15.00
N GLY A 190 16.85 4.84 -15.35
CA GLY A 190 16.63 5.24 -16.73
C GLY A 190 17.92 5.35 -17.52
N LYS A 191 18.96 5.96 -16.95
CA LYS A 191 20.30 6.02 -17.56
C LYS A 191 20.90 4.64 -17.76
N ALA A 192 20.86 3.79 -16.73
CA ALA A 192 21.38 2.43 -16.81
C ALA A 192 20.63 1.57 -17.86
N ALA A 193 19.32 1.68 -17.93
CA ALA A 193 18.51 1.00 -18.94
C ALA A 193 18.82 1.51 -20.36
N TRP A 194 19.00 2.83 -20.51
CA TRP A 194 19.38 3.43 -21.78
C TRP A 194 20.76 2.95 -22.25
N GLU A 195 21.75 2.98 -21.36
CA GLU A 195 23.12 2.51 -21.64
C GLU A 195 23.14 1.02 -22.00
N ALA A 196 22.38 0.20 -21.26
CA ALA A 196 22.24 -1.23 -21.56
C ALA A 196 21.56 -1.46 -22.93
N GLY A 197 20.54 -0.67 -23.27
CA GLY A 197 19.88 -0.70 -24.57
C GLY A 197 20.82 -0.33 -25.72
N LEU A 198 21.64 0.72 -25.55
CA LEU A 198 22.65 1.12 -26.54
C LEU A 198 23.72 0.04 -26.73
N GLN A 199 24.16 -0.58 -25.63
CA GLN A 199 25.15 -1.67 -25.71
C GLN A 199 24.61 -2.88 -26.43
N ALA A 200 23.35 -3.28 -26.17
CA ALA A 200 22.69 -4.38 -26.86
C ALA A 200 22.54 -4.09 -28.37
N ALA A 201 22.08 -2.89 -28.73
CA ALA A 201 21.96 -2.47 -30.13
C ALA A 201 23.33 -2.45 -30.85
N ALA A 202 24.37 -1.95 -30.19
CA ALA A 202 25.74 -1.95 -30.75
C ALA A 202 26.29 -3.37 -30.92
N ALA A 203 25.97 -4.30 -30.02
CA ALA A 203 26.36 -5.70 -30.12
C ALA A 203 25.68 -6.39 -31.30
N GLU A 204 24.38 -6.13 -31.50
CA GLU A 204 23.64 -6.67 -32.64
C GLU A 204 24.16 -6.14 -33.99
N LEU A 205 24.48 -4.87 -34.07
CA LEU A 205 25.05 -4.25 -35.27
C LEU A 205 26.42 -4.84 -35.61
N ARG A 206 27.29 -5.07 -34.62
CA ARG A 206 28.59 -5.74 -34.83
C ARG A 206 28.44 -7.16 -35.30
N GLY A 207 27.51 -7.92 -34.66
CA GLY A 207 27.26 -9.32 -35.09
C GLY A 207 26.53 -9.43 -36.44
N ALA A 208 25.89 -8.37 -36.92
CA ALA A 208 25.36 -8.29 -38.27
C ALA A 208 26.48 -8.02 -39.31
N ASP A 209 27.44 -7.15 -38.94
CA ASP A 209 28.61 -6.81 -39.81
C ASP A 209 29.53 -8.00 -40.00
N GLU A 210 29.87 -8.72 -38.92
CA GLU A 210 30.64 -9.98 -38.99
C GLU A 210 29.96 -11.08 -39.85
N ARG A 211 28.62 -11.15 -39.80
CA ARG A 211 27.86 -12.09 -40.66
C ARG A 211 27.82 -11.65 -42.11
N GLY A 212 27.85 -10.38 -42.40
CA GLY A 212 27.94 -9.81 -43.76
C GLY A 212 29.30 -10.10 -44.40
N GLU A 213 30.39 -9.96 -43.64
CA GLU A 213 31.75 -10.28 -44.15
C GLU A 213 31.97 -11.78 -44.38
N LEU A 214 31.30 -12.68 -43.64
CA LEU A 214 31.39 -14.11 -43.84
C LEU A 214 30.62 -14.63 -45.08
N LEU A 215 29.72 -13.82 -45.63
CA LEU A 215 28.90 -14.16 -46.79
C LEU A 215 29.37 -13.48 -48.09
N ALA A 216 30.39 -12.66 -48.06
CA ALA A 216 31.04 -12.01 -49.21
C ALA A 216 32.30 -12.76 -49.62
#